data_44a15eeda219dd164cc668d48bbddca5
#
_entry.id   44a15eeda219dd164cc668d48bbddca5
#
_cell.length_a   1.000
_cell.length_b   1.000
_cell.length_c   1.000
_cell.angle_alpha   90.00
_cell.angle_beta   90.00
_cell.angle_gamma   90.00
#
_symmetry.space_group_name_H-M   'P 1'
#
loop_
_entity.id
_entity.type
_entity.pdbx_description
1 polymer ?
#
loop_
_entity_poly.entity_id
_entity_poly.type
_entity_poly.pdbx_seq_one_letter_code
_entity_poly.pdbx_strand_id
1 'polypeptide(L)'
;VACLAALAILSWIVIRRCGGGVWTALAAANALALLMPVVSHLTWGQVGLFLITLLAADWLPRRTPWPRGLLTGIAIAVKLTPAVFLLLPLFRRDWRALLVSLGSAATCTGIGFLLAPRESLTFWGSAVWDSTRVASTWWDTENQSLRGLLSRVLPAPLSSAVWMVLAIAVVYVIARQSARLTGHGDDLLAFGIVGLIAPMVSPVAWVHHWVFALPLVMTL
;
A
#
# COMPACT_ATOMS: atom_id res chain seq x y z
N VAL A 1 -11.33 17.64 0.43
CA VAL A 1 -11.81 17.55 -0.97
C VAL A 1 -10.92 16.61 -1.78
N ALA A 2 -9.60 16.83 -1.86
CA ALA A 2 -8.71 16.03 -2.71
C ALA A 2 -8.71 14.52 -2.38
N CYS A 3 -8.73 14.16 -1.08
CA CYS A 3 -8.83 12.74 -0.67
C CYS A 3 -10.14 12.08 -1.09
N LEU A 4 -11.26 12.80 -1.07
CA LEU A 4 -12.55 12.29 -1.55
C LEU A 4 -12.54 12.10 -3.06
N ALA A 5 -11.89 13.00 -3.80
CA ALA A 5 -11.68 12.82 -5.24
C ALA A 5 -10.82 11.57 -5.52
N ALA A 6 -9.73 11.35 -4.77
CA ALA A 6 -8.92 10.14 -4.88
C ALA A 6 -9.75 8.88 -4.58
N LEU A 7 -10.58 8.89 -3.55
CA LEU A 7 -11.48 7.77 -3.23
C LEU A 7 -12.48 7.50 -4.36
N ALA A 8 -13.07 8.54 -4.94
CA ALA A 8 -14.01 8.39 -6.05
C ALA A 8 -13.31 7.82 -7.31
N ILE A 9 -12.09 8.29 -7.63
CA ILE A 9 -11.27 7.77 -8.73
C ILE A 9 -10.90 6.30 -8.47
N LEU A 10 -10.46 5.96 -7.25
CA LEU A 10 -10.16 4.58 -6.87
C LEU A 10 -11.38 3.68 -7.07
N SER A 11 -12.53 4.09 -6.53
CA SER A 11 -13.79 3.35 -6.66
C SER A 11 -14.19 3.18 -8.13
N TRP A 12 -14.04 4.22 -8.94
CA TRP A 12 -14.27 4.14 -10.38
C TRP A 12 -13.39 3.09 -11.05
N ILE A 13 -12.07 3.14 -10.81
CA ILE A 13 -11.12 2.20 -11.41
C ILE A 13 -11.48 0.75 -11.05
N VAL A 14 -11.74 0.47 -9.76
CA VAL A 14 -12.05 -0.88 -9.28
C VAL A 14 -13.40 -1.36 -9.80
N ILE A 15 -14.46 -0.57 -9.63
CA ILE A 15 -15.82 -0.94 -10.03
C ILE A 15 -15.91 -1.15 -11.57
N ARG A 16 -15.20 -0.36 -12.37
CA ARG A 16 -15.11 -0.59 -13.82
C ARG A 16 -14.43 -1.92 -14.16
N ARG A 17 -13.48 -2.38 -13.38
CA ARG A 17 -12.86 -3.70 -13.52
C ARG A 17 -13.84 -4.83 -13.17
N CYS A 18 -14.76 -4.59 -12.25
CA CYS A 18 -15.86 -5.50 -11.90
C CYS A 18 -17.04 -5.45 -12.90
N GLY A 19 -16.98 -4.60 -13.95
CA GLY A 19 -18.08 -4.43 -14.90
C GLY A 19 -19.17 -3.44 -14.48
N GLY A 20 -18.99 -2.74 -13.34
CA GLY A 20 -19.94 -1.78 -12.82
C GLY A 20 -19.90 -0.41 -13.52
N GLY A 21 -20.94 0.41 -13.30
CA GLY A 21 -21.11 1.75 -13.86
C GLY A 21 -20.73 2.87 -12.88
N VAL A 22 -20.93 4.12 -13.34
CA VAL A 22 -20.61 5.32 -12.57
C VAL A 22 -21.43 5.40 -11.27
N TRP A 23 -22.69 5.06 -11.30
CA TRP A 23 -23.54 5.11 -10.11
C TRP A 23 -23.13 4.10 -9.04
N THR A 24 -22.72 2.89 -9.45
CA THR A 24 -22.17 1.88 -8.55
C THR A 24 -20.84 2.35 -7.94
N ALA A 25 -19.98 2.99 -8.73
CA ALA A 25 -18.72 3.54 -8.24
C ALA A 25 -18.93 4.68 -7.25
N LEU A 26 -19.89 5.58 -7.49
CA LEU A 26 -20.24 6.65 -6.57
C LEU A 26 -20.86 6.09 -5.27
N ALA A 27 -21.75 5.11 -5.38
CA ALA A 27 -22.31 4.44 -4.20
C ALA A 27 -21.21 3.77 -3.36
N ALA A 28 -20.30 3.04 -4.00
CA ALA A 28 -19.14 2.45 -3.33
C ALA A 28 -18.25 3.50 -2.65
N ALA A 29 -17.92 4.61 -3.34
CA ALA A 29 -17.13 5.69 -2.77
C ALA A 29 -17.79 6.29 -1.52
N ASN A 30 -19.11 6.52 -1.55
CA ASN A 30 -19.85 7.03 -0.40
C ASN A 30 -19.88 6.03 0.76
N ALA A 31 -20.13 4.74 0.49
CA ALA A 31 -20.10 3.71 1.51
C ALA A 31 -18.71 3.57 2.16
N LEU A 32 -17.65 3.57 1.35
CA LEU A 32 -16.28 3.50 1.83
C LEU A 32 -15.86 4.75 2.62
N ALA A 33 -16.39 5.93 2.30
CA ALA A 33 -16.12 7.16 3.04
C ALA A 33 -16.55 7.09 4.52
N LEU A 34 -17.48 6.19 4.86
CA LEU A 34 -17.95 5.96 6.23
C LEU A 34 -17.09 4.94 7.00
N LEU A 35 -16.19 4.23 6.34
CA LEU A 35 -15.32 3.25 7.00
C LEU A 35 -14.25 3.96 7.85
N MET A 36 -14.01 3.43 9.05
CA MET A 36 -13.01 3.99 9.98
C MET A 36 -11.62 4.22 9.35
N PRO A 37 -11.07 3.34 8.49
CA PRO A 37 -9.81 3.63 7.81
C PRO A 37 -9.85 4.92 6.98
N VAL A 38 -10.96 5.20 6.29
CA VAL A 38 -11.11 6.41 5.47
C VAL A 38 -11.37 7.63 6.34
N VAL A 39 -12.26 7.52 7.34
CA VAL A 39 -12.52 8.61 8.30
C VAL A 39 -11.22 9.02 9.00
N SER A 40 -10.49 8.06 9.56
CA SER A 40 -9.18 8.32 10.19
C SER A 40 -8.17 8.93 9.21
N HIS A 41 -8.16 8.44 7.95
CA HIS A 41 -7.31 8.97 6.90
C HIS A 41 -7.58 10.45 6.60
N LEU A 42 -8.86 10.83 6.52
CA LEU A 42 -9.29 12.21 6.30
C LEU A 42 -8.97 13.12 7.50
N THR A 43 -9.19 12.61 8.71
CA THR A 43 -8.92 13.34 9.97
C THR A 43 -7.44 13.67 10.13
N TRP A 44 -6.55 12.73 9.82
CA TRP A 44 -5.10 12.91 9.95
C TRP A 44 -4.42 13.48 8.71
N GLY A 45 -5.17 13.81 7.66
CA GLY A 45 -4.62 14.40 6.43
C GLY A 45 -3.58 13.51 5.74
N GLN A 46 -3.80 12.19 5.74
CA GLN A 46 -2.84 11.22 5.23
C GLN A 46 -2.83 11.13 3.70
N VAL A 47 -1.72 10.62 3.13
CA VAL A 47 -1.55 10.49 1.67
C VAL A 47 -1.93 9.12 1.10
N GLY A 48 -2.26 8.14 1.95
CA GLY A 48 -2.47 6.74 1.56
C GLY A 48 -3.53 6.53 0.47
N LEU A 49 -4.64 7.31 0.48
CA LEU A 49 -5.67 7.25 -0.57
C LEU A 49 -5.13 7.66 -1.94
N PHE A 50 -4.27 8.67 -2.00
CA PHE A 50 -3.61 9.04 -3.26
C PHE A 50 -2.68 7.92 -3.74
N LEU A 51 -1.91 7.34 -2.82
CA LEU A 51 -0.96 6.29 -3.15
C LEU A 51 -1.66 5.04 -3.69
N ILE A 52 -2.72 4.55 -3.02
CA ILE A 52 -3.46 3.38 -3.52
C ILE A 52 -4.19 3.68 -4.82
N THR A 53 -4.63 4.93 -5.04
CA THR A 53 -5.23 5.35 -6.31
C THR A 53 -4.20 5.37 -7.44
N LEU A 54 -2.99 5.87 -7.21
CA LEU A 54 -1.89 5.79 -8.19
C LEU A 54 -1.56 4.35 -8.55
N LEU A 55 -1.45 3.48 -7.54
CA LEU A 55 -1.21 2.06 -7.74
C LEU A 55 -2.33 1.39 -8.53
N ALA A 56 -3.59 1.67 -8.20
CA ALA A 56 -4.74 1.15 -8.93
C ALA A 56 -4.76 1.65 -10.38
N ALA A 57 -4.45 2.92 -10.62
CA ALA A 57 -4.36 3.49 -11.97
C ALA A 57 -3.21 2.88 -12.79
N ASP A 58 -2.14 2.45 -12.14
CA ASP A 58 -1.00 1.80 -12.80
C ASP A 58 -1.28 0.33 -13.14
N TRP A 59 -1.95 -0.42 -12.27
CA TRP A 59 -2.06 -1.87 -12.39
C TRP A 59 -3.40 -2.40 -12.88
N LEU A 60 -4.51 -1.72 -12.62
CA LEU A 60 -5.84 -2.26 -12.93
C LEU A 60 -6.32 -2.01 -14.36
N PRO A 61 -6.05 -0.87 -15.03
CA PRO A 61 -6.41 -0.69 -16.42
C PRO A 61 -5.65 -1.64 -17.34
N ARG A 62 -6.32 -2.14 -18.41
CA ARG A 62 -5.65 -3.00 -19.40
C ARG A 62 -4.55 -2.27 -20.16
N ARG A 63 -4.73 -0.98 -20.43
CA ARG A 63 -3.77 -0.10 -21.11
C ARG A 63 -3.66 1.21 -20.32
N THR A 64 -2.45 1.74 -20.23
CA THR A 64 -2.14 3.02 -19.60
C THR A 64 -1.42 3.91 -20.62
N PRO A 65 -1.63 5.24 -20.62
CA PRO A 65 -0.91 6.17 -21.50
C PRO A 65 0.56 6.38 -21.07
N TRP A 66 0.97 5.85 -19.92
CA TRP A 66 2.33 5.86 -19.39
C TRP A 66 2.90 4.44 -19.31
N PRO A 67 4.22 4.28 -19.22
CA PRO A 67 4.85 3.00 -18.96
C PRO A 67 4.37 2.41 -17.62
N ARG A 68 3.90 1.17 -17.62
CA ARG A 68 3.46 0.47 -16.41
C ARG A 68 4.61 0.42 -15.38
N GLY A 69 4.30 0.71 -14.13
CA GLY A 69 5.29 0.84 -13.06
C GLY A 69 5.67 2.29 -12.74
N LEU A 70 5.39 3.25 -13.63
CA LEU A 70 5.73 4.67 -13.41
C LEU A 70 5.08 5.22 -12.12
N LEU A 71 3.76 5.07 -12.00
CA LEU A 71 3.03 5.58 -10.85
C LEU A 71 3.35 4.81 -9.57
N THR A 72 3.67 3.53 -9.70
CA THR A 72 4.16 2.69 -8.59
C THR A 72 5.46 3.26 -8.02
N GLY A 73 6.43 3.61 -8.88
CA GLY A 73 7.69 4.22 -8.44
C GLY A 73 7.49 5.58 -7.77
N ILE A 74 6.62 6.44 -8.32
CA ILE A 74 6.24 7.72 -7.70
C ILE A 74 5.64 7.48 -6.30
N ALA A 75 4.71 6.53 -6.18
CA ALA A 75 4.09 6.20 -4.91
C ALA A 75 5.12 5.70 -3.86
N ILE A 76 6.09 4.88 -4.27
CA ILE A 76 7.19 4.40 -3.42
C ILE A 76 8.07 5.56 -2.93
N ALA A 77 8.38 6.52 -3.79
CA ALA A 77 9.20 7.67 -3.44
C ALA A 77 8.51 8.59 -2.42
N VAL A 78 7.17 8.72 -2.48
CA VAL A 78 6.40 9.49 -1.49
C VAL A 78 6.32 8.76 -0.15
N LYS A 79 6.18 7.44 -0.16
CA LYS A 79 6.13 6.61 1.05
C LYS A 79 6.58 5.20 0.68
N LEU A 80 7.41 4.55 1.49
CA LEU A 80 7.94 3.21 1.18
C LEU A 80 6.88 2.09 1.22
N THR A 81 5.77 2.29 1.91
CA THR A 81 4.68 1.30 2.03
C THR A 81 4.20 0.72 0.68
N PRO A 82 4.02 1.50 -0.41
CA PRO A 82 3.70 0.99 -1.74
C PRO A 82 4.72 0.01 -2.35
N ALA A 83 5.93 -0.12 -1.79
CA ALA A 83 6.93 -1.04 -2.34
C ALA A 83 6.48 -2.51 -2.34
N VAL A 84 5.51 -2.89 -1.52
CA VAL A 84 4.91 -4.23 -1.54
C VAL A 84 4.28 -4.55 -2.91
N PHE A 85 3.84 -3.55 -3.66
CA PHE A 85 3.27 -3.73 -5.00
C PHE A 85 4.30 -4.08 -6.09
N LEU A 86 5.61 -3.99 -5.80
CA LEU A 86 6.66 -4.55 -6.67
C LEU A 86 6.56 -6.08 -6.80
N LEU A 87 5.85 -6.73 -5.89
CA LEU A 87 5.53 -8.15 -6.01
C LEU A 87 4.69 -8.46 -7.26
N LEU A 88 3.83 -7.53 -7.72
CA LEU A 88 3.00 -7.75 -8.91
C LEU A 88 3.85 -7.94 -10.18
N PRO A 89 4.75 -7.01 -10.59
CA PRO A 89 5.60 -7.22 -11.75
C PRO A 89 6.58 -8.38 -11.54
N LEU A 90 7.08 -8.59 -10.33
CA LEU A 90 8.00 -9.69 -10.03
C LEU A 90 7.35 -11.04 -10.33
N PHE A 91 6.12 -11.29 -9.86
CA PHE A 91 5.43 -12.57 -10.09
C PHE A 91 4.90 -12.74 -11.51
N ARG A 92 4.56 -11.62 -12.18
CA ARG A 92 4.21 -11.62 -13.60
C ARG A 92 5.42 -11.78 -14.51
N ARG A 93 6.65 -11.75 -13.95
CA ARG A 93 7.91 -11.68 -14.71
C ARG A 93 7.92 -10.50 -15.69
N ASP A 94 7.22 -9.42 -15.35
CA ASP A 94 7.22 -8.17 -16.10
C ASP A 94 8.42 -7.31 -15.65
N TRP A 95 9.60 -7.72 -16.10
CA TRP A 95 10.86 -7.06 -15.75
C TRP A 95 10.87 -5.60 -16.19
N ARG A 96 10.17 -5.27 -17.29
CA ARG A 96 10.07 -3.90 -17.77
C ARG A 96 9.32 -3.03 -16.76
N ALA A 97 8.15 -3.45 -16.30
CA ALA A 97 7.39 -2.70 -15.31
C ALA A 97 8.12 -2.62 -13.98
N LEU A 98 8.85 -3.68 -13.57
CA LEU A 98 9.69 -3.67 -12.37
C LEU A 98 10.80 -2.62 -12.49
N LEU A 99 11.55 -2.61 -13.60
CA LEU A 99 12.61 -1.63 -13.83
C LEU A 99 12.08 -0.20 -13.93
N VAL A 100 10.93 0.02 -14.56
CA VAL A 100 10.27 1.33 -14.61
C VAL A 100 9.89 1.78 -13.20
N SER A 101 9.34 0.89 -12.35
CA SER A 101 9.00 1.23 -10.98
C SER A 101 10.23 1.63 -10.16
N LEU A 102 11.29 0.85 -10.25
CA LEU A 102 12.54 1.13 -9.54
C LEU A 102 13.21 2.41 -10.06
N GLY A 103 13.26 2.59 -11.39
CA GLY A 103 13.82 3.78 -12.02
C GLY A 103 13.04 5.05 -11.67
N SER A 104 11.70 4.98 -11.69
CA SER A 104 10.84 6.10 -11.30
C SER A 104 11.03 6.45 -9.81
N ALA A 105 11.07 5.45 -8.92
CA ALA A 105 11.34 5.68 -7.51
C ALA A 105 12.73 6.31 -7.30
N ALA A 106 13.76 5.78 -7.96
CA ALA A 106 15.11 6.31 -7.87
C ALA A 106 15.20 7.75 -8.41
N THR A 107 14.52 8.05 -9.52
CA THR A 107 14.48 9.41 -10.09
C THR A 107 13.82 10.39 -9.13
N CYS A 108 12.65 10.05 -8.58
CA CYS A 108 11.96 10.92 -7.61
C CYS A 108 12.80 11.11 -6.34
N THR A 109 13.44 10.05 -5.83
CA THR A 109 14.35 10.14 -4.69
C THR A 109 15.57 11.01 -5.02
N GLY A 110 16.14 10.86 -6.21
CA GLY A 110 17.25 11.70 -6.70
C GLY A 110 16.89 13.17 -6.78
N ILE A 111 15.69 13.51 -7.27
CA ILE A 111 15.15 14.87 -7.23
C ILE A 111 15.09 15.38 -5.78
N GLY A 112 14.63 14.56 -4.84
CA GLY A 112 14.65 14.89 -3.42
C GLY A 112 16.04 15.24 -2.91
N PHE A 113 17.06 14.45 -3.28
CA PHE A 113 18.46 14.73 -2.93
C PHE A 113 18.99 16.02 -3.55
N LEU A 114 18.56 16.38 -4.76
CA LEU A 114 18.96 17.63 -5.41
C LEU A 114 18.30 18.86 -4.75
N LEU A 115 17.05 18.74 -4.33
CA LEU A 115 16.29 19.85 -3.76
C LEU A 115 16.55 20.06 -2.26
N ALA A 116 16.75 18.97 -1.52
CA ALA A 116 16.91 18.94 -0.06
C ALA A 116 17.98 17.90 0.34
N PRO A 117 19.28 18.15 0.06
CA PRO A 117 20.33 17.16 0.25
C PRO A 117 20.56 16.79 1.73
N ARG A 118 20.50 17.73 2.64
CA ARG A 118 20.70 17.47 4.09
C ARG A 118 19.58 16.63 4.68
N GLU A 119 18.34 16.97 4.36
CA GLU A 119 17.14 16.26 4.80
C GLU A 119 17.10 14.84 4.21
N SER A 120 17.47 14.69 2.94
CA SER A 120 17.59 13.39 2.28
C SER A 120 18.64 12.51 2.94
N LEU A 121 19.83 13.05 3.22
CA LEU A 121 20.89 12.32 3.94
C LEU A 121 20.42 11.90 5.34
N THR A 122 19.76 12.79 6.08
CA THR A 122 19.21 12.48 7.41
C THR A 122 18.13 11.41 7.32
N PHE A 123 17.21 11.51 6.34
CA PHE A 123 16.14 10.54 6.16
C PHE A 123 16.69 9.14 5.85
N TRP A 124 17.51 9.01 4.83
CA TRP A 124 18.04 7.72 4.38
C TRP A 124 19.13 7.15 5.29
N GLY A 125 19.91 8.02 5.96
CA GLY A 125 20.99 7.61 6.86
C GLY A 125 20.53 7.17 8.24
N SER A 126 19.42 7.71 8.75
CA SER A 126 18.96 7.41 10.11
C SER A 126 17.44 7.28 10.22
N ALA A 127 16.68 8.27 9.76
CA ALA A 127 15.27 8.41 10.10
C ALA A 127 14.38 7.27 9.56
N VAL A 128 14.69 6.72 8.39
CA VAL A 128 13.95 5.61 7.79
C VAL A 128 14.08 4.31 8.58
N TRP A 129 15.17 4.16 9.34
CA TRP A 129 15.48 2.97 10.15
C TRP A 129 14.95 3.08 11.59
N ASP A 130 14.63 4.28 12.01
CA ASP A 130 14.15 4.55 13.38
C ASP A 130 12.63 4.55 13.44
N SER A 131 12.08 3.38 13.73
CA SER A 131 10.64 3.19 13.89
C SER A 131 10.08 3.79 15.20
N THR A 132 10.93 4.17 16.17
CA THR A 132 10.48 4.80 17.42
C THR A 132 9.94 6.21 17.21
N ARG A 133 10.34 6.87 16.10
CA ARG A 133 9.79 8.16 15.67
C ARG A 133 8.29 8.11 15.33
N VAL A 134 7.79 6.93 14.96
CA VAL A 134 6.40 6.75 14.51
C VAL A 134 5.51 6.26 15.65
N ALA A 135 6.06 5.38 16.51
CA ALA A 135 5.36 4.88 17.68
C ALA A 135 6.36 4.69 18.83
N SER A 136 6.10 5.34 19.96
CA SER A 136 6.91 5.18 21.18
C SER A 136 6.74 3.80 21.80
N THR A 137 5.60 3.13 21.55
CA THR A 137 5.27 1.81 22.06
C THR A 137 4.64 0.92 21.01
N TRP A 138 5.10 -0.35 20.95
CA TRP A 138 4.56 -1.32 19.99
C TRP A 138 3.19 -1.88 20.38
N TRP A 139 2.90 -1.91 21.69
CA TRP A 139 1.67 -2.45 22.28
C TRP A 139 0.52 -1.46 22.32
N ASP A 140 0.68 -0.28 21.74
CA ASP A 140 -0.39 0.70 21.63
C ASP A 140 -1.60 0.07 20.92
N THR A 141 -2.79 0.30 21.45
CA THR A 141 -4.05 -0.21 20.88
C THR A 141 -4.32 0.34 19.48
N GLU A 142 -3.79 1.50 19.15
CA GLU A 142 -3.87 2.08 17.82
C GLU A 142 -2.99 1.38 16.80
N ASN A 143 -1.99 0.59 17.26
CA ASN A 143 -1.16 -0.21 16.36
C ASN A 143 -1.92 -1.48 15.92
N GLN A 144 -2.53 -1.42 14.74
CA GLN A 144 -3.35 -2.47 14.14
C GLN A 144 -2.54 -3.46 13.27
N SER A 145 -1.22 -3.48 13.42
CA SER A 145 -0.34 -4.46 12.76
C SER A 145 -0.27 -5.79 13.52
N LEU A 146 0.25 -6.83 12.86
CA LEU A 146 0.57 -8.10 13.53
C LEU A 146 1.55 -7.89 14.70
N ARG A 147 2.52 -6.98 14.55
CA ARG A 147 3.46 -6.67 15.63
C ARG A 147 2.74 -6.04 16.82
N GLY A 148 1.81 -5.10 16.58
CA GLY A 148 1.00 -4.51 17.63
C GLY A 148 0.19 -5.55 18.39
N LEU A 149 -0.48 -6.45 17.68
CA LEU A 149 -1.24 -7.56 18.28
C LEU A 149 -0.34 -8.44 19.16
N LEU A 150 0.76 -8.92 18.63
CA LEU A 150 1.68 -9.81 19.35
C LEU A 150 2.31 -9.13 20.57
N SER A 151 2.64 -7.84 20.46
CA SER A 151 3.24 -7.09 21.57
C SER A 151 2.29 -6.88 22.74
N ARG A 152 0.98 -7.01 22.54
CA ARG A 152 -0.01 -6.97 23.63
C ARG A 152 -0.19 -8.28 24.38
N VAL A 153 0.19 -9.40 23.77
CA VAL A 153 -0.06 -10.75 24.34
C VAL A 153 1.22 -11.53 24.67
N LEU A 154 2.37 -11.11 24.13
CA LEU A 154 3.65 -11.80 24.33
C LEU A 154 4.72 -10.84 24.88
N PRO A 155 5.68 -11.35 25.70
CA PRO A 155 6.84 -10.56 26.17
C PRO A 155 7.69 -10.07 24.98
N ALA A 156 8.33 -8.91 25.14
CA ALA A 156 9.01 -8.18 24.09
C ALA A 156 9.96 -9.01 23.20
N PRO A 157 10.91 -9.81 23.68
CA PRO A 157 11.79 -10.57 22.78
C PRO A 157 11.02 -11.62 21.95
N LEU A 158 10.05 -12.31 22.59
CA LEU A 158 9.25 -13.34 21.91
C LEU A 158 8.30 -12.72 20.88
N SER A 159 7.63 -11.61 21.19
CA SER A 159 6.73 -10.94 20.27
C SER A 159 7.43 -10.49 19.00
N SER A 160 8.66 -9.99 19.07
CA SER A 160 9.46 -9.59 17.93
C SER A 160 9.88 -10.78 17.06
N ALA A 161 10.31 -11.88 17.67
CA ALA A 161 10.69 -13.09 16.94
C ALA A 161 9.49 -13.72 16.23
N VAL A 162 8.35 -13.87 16.92
CA VAL A 162 7.12 -14.41 16.34
C VAL A 162 6.59 -13.49 15.22
N TRP A 163 6.60 -12.17 15.43
CA TRP A 163 6.23 -11.22 14.40
C TRP A 163 7.08 -11.38 13.13
N MET A 164 8.41 -11.51 13.26
CA MET A 164 9.29 -11.68 12.10
C MET A 164 8.94 -12.92 11.29
N VAL A 165 8.73 -14.07 11.98
CA VAL A 165 8.33 -15.32 11.32
C VAL A 165 6.98 -15.19 10.64
N LEU A 166 5.99 -14.62 11.32
CA LEU A 166 4.65 -14.43 10.74
C LEU A 166 4.66 -13.40 9.60
N ALA A 167 5.46 -12.34 9.68
CA ALA A 167 5.61 -11.38 8.61
C ALA A 167 6.13 -12.03 7.33
N ILE A 168 7.18 -12.86 7.45
CA ILE A 168 7.73 -13.63 6.33
C ILE A 168 6.66 -14.59 5.77
N ALA A 169 5.96 -15.31 6.64
CA ALA A 169 4.90 -16.23 6.23
C ALA A 169 3.75 -15.53 5.50
N VAL A 170 3.28 -14.38 6.01
CA VAL A 170 2.23 -13.57 5.37
C VAL A 170 2.67 -13.09 4.00
N VAL A 171 3.89 -12.52 3.90
CA VAL A 171 4.43 -12.09 2.61
C VAL A 171 4.50 -13.26 1.63
N TYR A 172 5.03 -14.40 2.07
CA TYR A 172 5.14 -15.60 1.22
C TYR A 172 3.78 -16.11 0.75
N VAL A 173 2.82 -16.24 1.66
CA VAL A 173 1.46 -16.74 1.32
C VAL A 173 0.75 -15.80 0.37
N ILE A 174 0.72 -14.51 0.66
CA ILE A 174 0.06 -13.52 -0.19
C ILE A 174 0.75 -13.43 -1.54
N ALA A 175 2.08 -13.43 -1.56
CA ALA A 175 2.87 -13.43 -2.77
C ALA A 175 2.56 -14.63 -3.67
N ARG A 176 2.53 -15.83 -3.08
CA ARG A 176 2.20 -17.08 -3.80
C ARG A 176 0.76 -17.07 -4.32
N GLN A 177 -0.20 -16.59 -3.53
CA GLN A 177 -1.59 -16.48 -3.97
C GLN A 177 -1.77 -15.43 -5.05
N SER A 178 -1.12 -14.27 -4.93
CA SER A 178 -1.14 -13.23 -5.96
C SER A 178 -0.59 -13.76 -7.30
N ALA A 179 0.51 -14.54 -7.26
CA ALA A 179 1.06 -15.17 -8.46
C ALA A 179 0.06 -16.14 -9.13
N ARG A 180 -0.65 -16.96 -8.32
CA ARG A 180 -1.67 -17.88 -8.83
C ARG A 180 -2.85 -17.12 -9.45
N LEU A 181 -3.39 -16.13 -8.75
CA LEU A 181 -4.52 -15.32 -9.22
C LEU A 181 -4.18 -14.63 -10.53
N THR A 182 -2.99 -14.03 -10.63
CA THR A 182 -2.52 -13.42 -11.89
C THR A 182 -2.46 -14.44 -13.04
N GLY A 183 -2.00 -15.66 -12.76
CA GLY A 183 -1.98 -16.75 -13.75
C GLY A 183 -3.36 -17.18 -14.25
N HIS A 184 -4.42 -16.94 -13.47
CA HIS A 184 -5.82 -17.20 -13.82
C HIS A 184 -6.55 -15.96 -14.35
N GLY A 185 -5.89 -14.82 -14.48
CA GLY A 185 -6.47 -13.57 -14.97
C GLY A 185 -7.18 -12.72 -13.91
N ASP A 186 -7.13 -13.11 -12.63
CA ASP A 186 -7.76 -12.41 -11.50
C ASP A 186 -6.87 -11.29 -10.96
N ASP A 187 -6.44 -10.40 -11.85
CA ASP A 187 -5.52 -9.30 -11.52
C ASP A 187 -6.04 -8.37 -10.42
N LEU A 188 -7.35 -8.16 -10.37
CA LEU A 188 -7.96 -7.28 -9.38
C LEU A 188 -7.85 -7.88 -7.97
N LEU A 189 -8.15 -9.17 -7.82
CA LEU A 189 -8.03 -9.86 -6.55
C LEU A 189 -6.55 -9.97 -6.13
N ALA A 190 -5.66 -10.27 -7.08
CA ALA A 190 -4.21 -10.27 -6.84
C ALA A 190 -3.72 -8.90 -6.32
N PHE A 191 -4.16 -7.81 -6.93
CA PHE A 191 -3.87 -6.45 -6.50
C PHE A 191 -4.41 -6.17 -5.08
N GLY A 192 -5.65 -6.56 -4.83
CA GLY A 192 -6.32 -6.35 -3.54
C GLY A 192 -5.62 -7.06 -2.38
N ILE A 193 -5.24 -8.34 -2.55
CA ILE A 193 -4.56 -9.08 -1.48
C ILE A 193 -3.12 -8.60 -1.23
N VAL A 194 -2.40 -8.10 -2.25
CA VAL A 194 -1.08 -7.48 -2.08
C VAL A 194 -1.18 -6.23 -1.19
N GLY A 195 -2.27 -5.47 -1.32
CA GLY A 195 -2.53 -4.30 -0.47
C GLY A 195 -2.59 -4.62 1.03
N LEU A 196 -2.94 -5.86 1.41
CA LEU A 196 -2.98 -6.29 2.82
C LEU A 196 -1.59 -6.44 3.45
N ILE A 197 -0.55 -6.70 2.66
CA ILE A 197 0.80 -6.92 3.18
C ILE A 197 1.25 -5.72 4.01
N ALA A 198 1.06 -4.51 3.46
CA ALA A 198 1.56 -3.29 4.07
C ALA A 198 1.04 -3.07 5.51
N PRO A 199 -0.28 -3.04 5.80
CA PRO A 199 -0.78 -2.84 7.15
C PRO A 199 -0.54 -4.04 8.07
N MET A 200 -0.48 -5.27 7.54
CA MET A 200 -0.26 -6.47 8.36
C MET A 200 1.18 -6.61 8.81
N VAL A 201 2.14 -6.41 7.91
CA VAL A 201 3.56 -6.73 8.13
C VAL A 201 4.34 -5.55 8.69
N SER A 202 3.88 -4.32 8.46
CA SER A 202 4.53 -3.12 9.01
C SER A 202 4.73 -3.23 10.53
N PRO A 203 5.85 -2.77 11.07
CA PRO A 203 6.05 -2.67 12.53
C PRO A 203 4.96 -1.85 13.22
N VAL A 204 4.48 -0.80 12.55
CA VAL A 204 3.39 0.06 13.00
C VAL A 204 2.39 0.23 11.87
N ALA A 205 1.13 -0.04 12.15
CA ALA A 205 0.03 0.24 11.25
C ALA A 205 -1.16 0.80 12.02
N TRP A 206 -1.44 2.06 11.81
CA TRP A 206 -2.64 2.69 12.34
C TRP A 206 -3.85 2.40 11.44
N VAL A 207 -5.05 2.63 11.96
CA VAL A 207 -6.30 2.37 11.25
C VAL A 207 -6.31 2.93 9.82
N HIS A 208 -5.81 4.15 9.62
CA HIS A 208 -5.76 4.77 8.29
C HIS A 208 -4.81 4.08 7.28
N HIS A 209 -3.90 3.20 7.72
CA HIS A 209 -3.09 2.39 6.79
C HIS A 209 -3.91 1.30 6.10
N TRP A 210 -5.06 0.92 6.64
CA TRP A 210 -5.94 -0.09 6.05
C TRP A 210 -6.69 0.39 4.81
N VAL A 211 -6.51 1.65 4.37
CA VAL A 211 -7.02 2.12 3.07
C VAL A 211 -6.43 1.34 1.89
N PHE A 212 -5.27 0.68 2.07
CA PHE A 212 -4.71 -0.24 1.08
C PHE A 212 -5.54 -1.52 0.89
N ALA A 213 -6.44 -1.85 1.79
CA ALA A 213 -7.37 -2.96 1.67
C ALA A 213 -8.65 -2.61 0.88
N LEU A 214 -8.93 -1.32 0.61
CA LEU A 214 -10.16 -0.89 -0.04
C LEU A 214 -10.42 -1.55 -1.41
N PRO A 215 -9.40 -1.76 -2.28
CA PRO A 215 -9.64 -2.48 -3.54
C PRO A 215 -10.16 -3.89 -3.31
N LEU A 216 -9.66 -4.61 -2.29
CA LEU A 216 -10.14 -5.94 -1.94
C LEU A 216 -11.59 -5.89 -1.43
N VAL A 217 -11.90 -4.94 -0.54
CA VAL A 217 -13.27 -4.77 0.00
C VAL A 217 -14.29 -4.52 -1.12
N MET A 218 -13.90 -3.81 -2.18
CA MET A 218 -14.78 -3.54 -3.33
C MET A 218 -14.96 -4.77 -4.25
N THR A 219 -14.22 -5.85 -4.07
CA THR A 219 -14.35 -7.10 -4.85
C THR A 219 -15.27 -8.12 -4.18
N LEU A 220 -15.61 -7.90 -2.92
CA LEU A 220 -16.51 -8.75 -2.14
C LEU A 220 -17.97 -8.37 -2.35
#